data_f67184ef39d8b0f43e1825e4bcfa7f7b
#
_entry.id   f67184ef39d8b0f43e1825e4bcfa7f7b
#
_cell.length_a   1.000
_cell.length_b   1.000
_cell.length_c   1.000
_cell.angle_alpha   90.00
_cell.angle_beta   90.00
_cell.angle_gamma   90.00
#
_symmetry.space_group_name_H-M   'P 1'
#
loop_
_entity.id
_entity.type
_entity.pdbx_description
1 polymer ?
#
loop_
_entity_poly.entity_id
_entity_poly.type
_entity_poly.pdbx_seq_one_letter_code
_entity_poly.pdbx_strand_id
1 'polypeptide(L)'
;MESNFEIKSRCTLTMQFAWDEKKAAINLSKHGISFEEAATVFGDPLSDTFDDPDHSLEERRFVIIGTSEKGRMLVVAHTDEDKVIRIISAREPTSGERKFYEENGI
;
A
#
# COMPACT_ATOMS: atom_id res chain seq x y z
N MET A 1 12.78 -19.84 1.81
CA MET A 1 13.24 -18.99 0.73
C MET A 1 13.49 -17.58 1.22
N GLU A 2 14.62 -17.07 0.87
CA GLU A 2 14.97 -15.75 1.33
C GLU A 2 14.23 -14.67 0.58
N SER A 3 13.90 -13.62 1.28
CA SER A 3 13.28 -12.47 0.69
C SER A 3 14.33 -11.57 0.07
N ASN A 4 14.04 -11.04 -1.11
CA ASN A 4 14.88 -10.03 -1.74
C ASN A 4 14.52 -8.64 -1.26
N PHE A 5 13.61 -8.54 -0.30
CA PHE A 5 13.13 -7.26 0.18
C PHE A 5 13.83 -6.89 1.47
N GLU A 6 14.12 -5.62 1.60
CA GLU A 6 14.70 -5.07 2.81
C GLU A 6 13.67 -4.25 3.55
N ILE A 7 13.80 -4.22 4.87
CA ILE A 7 12.94 -3.38 5.67
C ILE A 7 13.32 -1.93 5.42
N LYS A 8 12.37 -1.11 4.97
CA LYS A 8 12.64 0.25 4.56
C LYS A 8 12.20 1.30 5.55
N SER A 9 11.15 1.04 6.32
CA SER A 9 10.70 2.02 7.29
C SER A 9 9.84 1.36 8.34
N ARG A 10 9.58 2.11 9.40
CA ARG A 10 8.68 1.71 10.46
C ARG A 10 7.66 2.80 10.68
N CYS A 11 6.41 2.40 10.63
CA CYS A 11 5.32 3.33 10.84
C CYS A 11 4.87 3.35 12.29
N THR A 12 4.88 2.18 12.94
CA THR A 12 4.52 2.05 14.35
C THR A 12 5.55 1.17 15.03
N LEU A 13 5.35 0.94 16.30
CA LEU A 13 6.26 0.11 17.06
C LEU A 13 6.34 -1.32 16.53
N THR A 14 5.26 -1.81 15.91
CA THR A 14 5.21 -3.20 15.48
C THR A 14 5.14 -3.39 13.98
N MET A 15 4.98 -2.32 13.22
CA MET A 15 4.76 -2.42 11.77
C MET A 15 6.01 -2.00 11.02
N GLN A 16 6.43 -2.85 10.10
CA GLN A 16 7.59 -2.59 9.27
C GLN A 16 7.19 -2.71 7.81
N PHE A 17 7.87 -1.96 6.95
CA PHE A 17 7.58 -1.97 5.53
C PHE A 17 8.78 -2.45 4.74
N ALA A 18 8.51 -3.19 3.68
CA ALA A 18 9.54 -3.69 2.78
C ALA A 18 9.04 -3.57 1.36
N TRP A 19 9.97 -3.47 0.41
CA TRP A 19 9.60 -3.48 -1.01
C TRP A 19 10.83 -3.75 -1.85
N ASP A 20 10.54 -4.07 -3.11
CA ASP A 20 11.56 -4.30 -4.13
C ASP A 20 11.89 -2.95 -4.77
N GLU A 21 13.16 -2.58 -4.77
CA GLU A 21 13.58 -1.28 -5.30
C GLU A 21 13.26 -1.11 -6.78
N LYS A 22 13.32 -2.19 -7.55
CA LYS A 22 12.98 -2.09 -8.97
C LYS A 22 11.52 -1.76 -9.16
N LYS A 23 10.65 -2.40 -8.37
CA LYS A 23 9.22 -2.10 -8.44
C LYS A 23 8.94 -0.69 -7.97
N ALA A 24 9.66 -0.23 -6.97
CA ALA A 24 9.50 1.13 -6.48
C ALA A 24 9.84 2.15 -7.56
N ALA A 25 10.94 1.91 -8.29
CA ALA A 25 11.34 2.82 -9.35
C ALA A 25 10.34 2.83 -10.50
N ILE A 26 9.84 1.66 -10.88
CA ILE A 26 8.85 1.56 -11.94
C ILE A 26 7.57 2.26 -11.52
N ASN A 27 7.16 2.05 -10.28
CA ASN A 27 5.94 2.66 -9.78
C ASN A 27 6.04 4.18 -9.76
N LEU A 28 7.18 4.70 -9.33
CA LEU A 28 7.39 6.13 -9.30
C LEU A 28 7.34 6.73 -10.72
N SER A 29 7.96 6.04 -11.66
CA SER A 29 7.96 6.49 -13.05
C SER A 29 6.56 6.43 -13.65
N LYS A 30 5.81 5.38 -13.36
CA LYS A 30 4.52 5.15 -13.99
C LYS A 30 3.40 5.95 -13.35
N HIS A 31 3.41 6.08 -12.03
CA HIS A 31 2.29 6.67 -11.28
C HIS A 31 2.67 7.94 -10.52
N GLY A 32 3.97 8.27 -10.45
CA GLY A 32 4.41 9.43 -9.70
C GLY A 32 4.29 9.28 -8.20
N ILE A 33 4.24 8.05 -7.71
CA ILE A 33 4.04 7.77 -6.29
C ILE A 33 5.19 6.91 -5.80
N SER A 34 5.88 7.38 -4.75
CA SER A 34 6.95 6.61 -4.13
C SER A 34 6.35 5.59 -3.16
N PHE A 35 7.09 4.51 -2.90
CA PHE A 35 6.63 3.55 -1.92
C PHE A 35 6.77 4.09 -0.50
N GLU A 36 7.68 5.05 -0.28
CA GLU A 36 7.75 5.74 1.00
C GLU A 36 6.43 6.46 1.29
N GLU A 37 5.90 7.16 0.29
CA GLU A 37 4.62 7.81 0.47
C GLU A 37 3.50 6.79 0.64
N ALA A 38 3.54 5.70 -0.11
CA ALA A 38 2.52 4.66 -0.01
C ALA A 38 2.46 4.08 1.41
N ALA A 39 3.61 3.94 2.06
CA ALA A 39 3.64 3.42 3.42
C ALA A 39 2.87 4.30 4.39
N THR A 40 2.82 5.60 4.15
CA THR A 40 2.13 6.52 5.06
C THR A 40 0.63 6.35 5.05
N VAL A 41 0.07 5.72 4.01
CA VAL A 41 -1.37 5.46 3.94
C VAL A 41 -1.81 4.56 5.10
N PHE A 42 -0.92 3.70 5.57
CA PHE A 42 -1.25 2.78 6.66
C PHE A 42 -1.42 3.50 7.99
N GLY A 43 -1.06 4.77 8.07
CA GLY A 43 -1.32 5.58 9.25
C GLY A 43 -2.62 6.36 9.18
N ASP A 44 -3.36 6.27 8.09
CA ASP A 44 -4.62 6.97 7.95
C ASP A 44 -5.70 6.19 8.72
N PRO A 45 -6.28 6.79 9.78
CA PRO A 45 -7.29 6.07 10.58
C PRO A 45 -8.57 5.78 9.82
N LEU A 46 -8.78 6.44 8.68
CA LEU A 46 -9.97 6.22 7.87
C LEU A 46 -9.71 5.28 6.69
N SER A 47 -8.51 4.70 6.61
CA SER A 47 -8.20 3.80 5.51
C SER A 47 -9.00 2.51 5.61
N ASP A 48 -9.26 1.90 4.45
CA ASP A 48 -9.95 0.60 4.36
C ASP A 48 -9.07 -0.39 3.64
N THR A 49 -9.07 -1.62 4.14
CA THR A 49 -8.26 -2.68 3.55
C THR A 49 -9.18 -3.80 3.07
N PHE A 50 -8.91 -4.27 1.86
CA PHE A 50 -9.70 -5.32 1.22
C PHE A 50 -8.79 -6.42 0.71
N ASP A 51 -9.32 -7.63 0.57
CA ASP A 51 -8.62 -8.69 -0.14
C ASP A 51 -8.51 -8.32 -1.61
N ASP A 52 -7.38 -8.68 -2.22
CA ASP A 52 -7.22 -8.50 -3.66
C ASP A 52 -7.63 -9.81 -4.34
N PRO A 53 -8.81 -9.88 -4.92
CA PRO A 53 -9.31 -11.15 -5.45
C PRO A 53 -8.55 -11.65 -6.66
N ASP A 54 -7.86 -10.76 -7.36
CA ASP A 54 -7.15 -11.14 -8.57
C ASP A 54 -5.85 -11.86 -8.30
N HIS A 55 -5.31 -11.74 -7.08
CA HIS A 55 -3.98 -12.23 -6.77
C HIS A 55 -3.93 -13.06 -5.50
N SER A 56 -5.04 -13.66 -5.10
CA SER A 56 -5.10 -14.36 -3.82
C SER A 56 -4.77 -15.84 -3.90
N LEU A 57 -4.50 -16.37 -5.10
CA LEU A 57 -4.30 -17.81 -5.25
C LEU A 57 -2.93 -18.27 -4.76
N GLU A 58 -1.89 -17.52 -5.08
CA GLU A 58 -0.53 -17.95 -4.75
C GLU A 58 0.00 -17.27 -3.51
N GLU A 59 -0.37 -16.01 -3.34
CA GLU A 59 0.05 -15.31 -2.16
C GLU A 59 -1.07 -14.34 -1.81
N ARG A 60 -1.34 -14.26 -0.54
CA ARG A 60 -2.45 -13.44 -0.10
C ARG A 60 -2.09 -11.97 -0.21
N ARG A 61 -2.83 -11.25 -1.01
CA ARG A 61 -2.63 -9.83 -1.24
C ARG A 61 -3.82 -9.03 -0.78
N PHE A 62 -3.53 -7.82 -0.37
CA PHE A 62 -4.54 -6.88 0.09
C PHE A 62 -4.39 -5.58 -0.64
N VAL A 63 -5.45 -4.81 -0.63
CA VAL A 63 -5.46 -3.45 -1.18
C VAL A 63 -5.95 -2.53 -0.09
N ILE A 64 -5.17 -1.51 0.23
CA ILE A 64 -5.61 -0.48 1.17
C ILE A 64 -5.83 0.82 0.41
N ILE A 65 -6.91 1.50 0.73
CA ILE A 65 -7.21 2.81 0.17
C ILE A 65 -7.24 3.81 1.33
N GLY A 66 -6.54 4.92 1.17
CA GLY A 66 -6.46 5.92 2.20
C GLY A 66 -5.67 7.13 1.74
N THR A 67 -5.46 8.05 2.66
CA THR A 67 -4.78 9.31 2.37
C THR A 67 -3.35 9.26 2.86
N SER A 68 -2.41 9.66 2.00
CA SER A 68 -1.01 9.68 2.37
C SER A 68 -0.69 10.93 3.18
N GLU A 69 0.54 10.96 3.74
CA GLU A 69 0.97 12.14 4.50
C GLU A 69 1.06 13.39 3.64
N LYS A 70 1.12 13.22 2.31
CA LYS A 70 1.12 14.36 1.41
C LYS A 70 -0.29 14.85 1.09
N GLY A 71 -1.29 14.20 1.67
CA GLY A 71 -2.66 14.64 1.51
C GLY A 71 -3.36 14.13 0.29
N ARG A 72 -2.80 13.13 -0.41
CA ARG A 72 -3.48 12.60 -1.58
C ARG A 72 -3.91 11.16 -1.34
N MET A 73 -5.03 10.81 -1.94
CA MET A 73 -5.60 9.48 -1.79
C MET A 73 -4.87 8.49 -2.66
N LEU A 74 -4.53 7.34 -2.08
CA LEU A 74 -3.79 6.31 -2.79
C LEU A 74 -4.44 4.95 -2.59
N VAL A 75 -4.23 4.08 -3.57
CA VAL A 75 -4.60 2.66 -3.51
C VAL A 75 -3.30 1.88 -3.52
N VAL A 76 -3.04 1.13 -2.48
CA VAL A 76 -1.76 0.44 -2.29
C VAL A 76 -1.99 -1.05 -2.21
N ALA A 77 -1.37 -1.80 -3.10
CA ALA A 77 -1.40 -3.26 -3.06
C ALA A 77 -0.23 -3.75 -2.22
N HIS A 78 -0.49 -4.69 -1.34
CA HIS A 78 0.53 -5.14 -0.40
C HIS A 78 0.24 -6.54 0.09
N THR A 79 1.24 -7.16 0.72
CA THR A 79 1.05 -8.35 1.52
C THR A 79 1.26 -7.99 2.98
N ASP A 80 0.74 -8.81 3.85
CA ASP A 80 0.84 -8.57 5.29
C ASP A 80 1.25 -9.87 5.95
N GLU A 81 2.53 -9.99 6.30
CA GLU A 81 3.07 -11.20 6.88
C GLU A 81 3.88 -10.85 8.12
N ASP A 82 3.43 -11.35 9.27
CA ASP A 82 4.25 -11.31 10.48
C ASP A 82 4.74 -9.90 10.81
N LYS A 83 3.84 -8.93 10.77
CA LYS A 83 4.16 -7.54 11.07
C LYS A 83 5.03 -6.85 10.03
N VAL A 84 5.24 -7.51 8.89
CA VAL A 84 5.94 -6.89 7.77
C VAL A 84 4.95 -6.72 6.64
N ILE A 85 4.82 -5.49 6.17
CA ILE A 85 3.97 -5.17 5.04
C ILE A 85 4.87 -4.96 3.85
N ARG A 86 4.71 -5.81 2.83
CA ARG A 86 5.47 -5.67 1.61
C ARG A 86 4.63 -4.92 0.60
N ILE A 87 5.08 -3.73 0.21
CA ILE A 87 4.36 -2.90 -0.75
C ILE A 87 4.68 -3.38 -2.15
N ILE A 88 3.64 -3.56 -2.96
CA ILE A 88 3.75 -4.10 -4.30
C ILE A 88 3.53 -3.01 -5.34
N SER A 89 2.52 -2.17 -5.14
CA SER A 89 2.24 -1.07 -6.06
C SER A 89 1.41 -0.01 -5.35
N ALA A 90 1.44 1.20 -5.91
CA ALA A 90 0.66 2.30 -5.39
C ALA A 90 0.20 3.16 -6.55
N ARG A 91 -1.07 3.53 -6.55
CA ARG A 91 -1.65 4.35 -7.61
C ARG A 91 -2.73 5.23 -7.03
N GLU A 92 -3.18 6.17 -7.83
CA GLU A 92 -4.31 6.99 -7.43
C GLU A 92 -5.60 6.20 -7.67
N PRO A 93 -6.64 6.45 -6.88
CA PRO A 93 -7.90 5.74 -7.04
C PRO A 93 -8.65 6.19 -8.28
N THR A 94 -9.47 5.29 -8.81
CA THR A 94 -10.46 5.68 -9.81
C THR A 94 -11.51 6.54 -9.12
N SER A 95 -12.38 7.20 -9.94
CA SER A 95 -13.43 8.01 -9.34
C SER A 95 -14.40 7.19 -8.51
N GLY A 96 -14.66 5.94 -8.94
CA GLY A 96 -15.51 5.06 -8.15
C GLY A 96 -14.89 4.66 -6.82
N GLU A 97 -13.59 4.38 -6.82
CA GLU A 97 -12.89 4.04 -5.59
C GLU A 97 -12.85 5.22 -4.64
N ARG A 98 -12.61 6.41 -5.17
CA ARG A 98 -12.59 7.62 -4.36
C ARG A 98 -13.94 7.87 -3.71
N LYS A 99 -15.00 7.70 -4.47
CA LYS A 99 -16.34 7.90 -3.96
C LYS A 99 -16.65 6.90 -2.85
N PHE A 100 -16.28 5.63 -3.05
CA PHE A 100 -16.50 4.61 -2.04
C PHE A 100 -15.79 4.96 -0.74
N TYR A 101 -14.54 5.37 -0.83
CA TYR A 101 -13.76 5.74 0.36
C TYR A 101 -14.40 6.93 1.08
N GLU A 102 -14.79 7.95 0.31
CA GLU A 102 -15.35 9.16 0.91
C GLU A 102 -16.69 8.90 1.57
N GLU A 103 -17.47 7.96 1.04
CA GLU A 103 -18.77 7.64 1.62
C GLU A 103 -18.67 6.74 2.82
N ASN A 104 -17.67 5.86 2.87
CA ASN A 104 -17.58 4.84 3.91
C ASN A 104 -16.50 5.13 4.95
N GLY A 105 -15.65 6.09 4.72
CA GLY A 105 -14.57 6.42 5.61
C GLY A 105 -14.93 7.45 6.66
N ILE A 106 -16.15 7.88 6.71
CA ILE A 106 -16.58 8.95 7.64
C ILE A 106 -17.21 8.39 8.89
#